data_39a2fdaecc8ceac445f5975eb45d915e
#
_entry.id   39a2fdaecc8ceac445f5975eb45d915e
#
_cell.length_a   1.000
_cell.length_b   1.000
_cell.length_c   1.000
_cell.angle_alpha   90.00
_cell.angle_beta   90.00
_cell.angle_gamma   90.00
#
_symmetry.space_group_name_H-M   'P 1'
#
loop_
_entity.id
_entity.type
_entity.pdbx_description
1 polymer ?
#
loop_
_entity_poly.entity_id
_entity_poly.type
_entity_poly.pdbx_seq_one_letter_code
_entity_poly.pdbx_strand_id
1 'polypeptide(L)'
;EIRCVALDRLSRHEISRPKGLVLKHSKEKQMEKEELLQVYRHSLAHILAKAVIEIYGKEVQYGIGPQIEDGCYYDFVLPEGKSIGEEDFKAIENKMREIIKRREPWTRKEVSKAEAKEIFKDQKFKLELIEDLPEYETISVYYTGDDYVDLCRGPHVENSQELMSAAYQIHSCSAAYW
;
A
#
# COMPACT_ATOMS: atom_id res chain seq x y z
N GLU A 1 10.61 -12.37 9.39
CA GLU A 1 9.88 -11.27 8.75
C GLU A 1 10.78 -10.54 7.75
N ILE A 2 10.19 -10.02 6.70
CA ILE A 2 10.91 -9.30 5.64
C ILE A 2 10.25 -7.95 5.44
N ARG A 3 11.05 -6.89 5.47
CA ARG A 3 10.62 -5.54 5.09
C ARG A 3 11.10 -5.23 3.68
N CYS A 4 10.16 -5.02 2.77
CA CYS A 4 10.45 -4.55 1.42
C CYS A 4 10.23 -3.05 1.31
N VAL A 5 11.25 -2.33 0.86
CA VAL A 5 11.25 -0.88 0.67
C VAL A 5 11.19 -0.60 -0.82
N ALA A 6 10.16 0.12 -1.24
CA ALA A 6 10.06 0.68 -2.58
C ALA A 6 10.31 2.19 -2.50
N LEU A 7 11.31 2.67 -3.23
CA LEU A 7 11.57 4.10 -3.39
C LEU A 7 10.87 4.61 -4.64
N ASP A 8 10.25 5.77 -4.53
CA ASP A 8 9.76 6.47 -5.70
C ASP A 8 10.84 7.43 -6.24
N ARG A 9 10.82 7.59 -7.55
CA ARG A 9 11.57 8.62 -8.26
C ARG A 9 10.65 9.76 -8.67
N LEU A 10 9.51 9.90 -7.99
CA LEU A 10 8.55 10.95 -8.25
C LEU A 10 9.20 12.29 -7.93
N SER A 11 9.83 12.87 -8.94
CA SER A 11 10.25 14.26 -8.84
C SER A 11 9.00 15.12 -8.63
N ARG A 12 9.12 16.17 -7.82
CA ARG A 12 8.05 17.14 -7.57
C ARG A 12 7.44 17.75 -8.85
N HIS A 13 7.96 17.40 -10.03
CA HIS A 13 7.53 17.89 -11.34
C HIS A 13 6.63 16.93 -12.12
N GLU A 14 6.60 15.61 -11.80
CA GLU A 14 5.96 14.59 -12.63
C GLU A 14 4.55 14.17 -12.18
N ILE A 15 4.05 14.69 -11.05
CA ILE A 15 2.71 14.39 -10.58
C ILE A 15 1.71 15.17 -11.44
N SER A 16 1.01 14.50 -12.35
CA SER A 16 -0.05 15.10 -13.15
C SER A 16 -1.28 15.38 -12.30
N ARG A 17 -1.82 16.60 -12.40
CA ARG A 17 -2.98 17.05 -11.63
C ARG A 17 -4.27 16.45 -12.14
N PRO A 18 -5.24 16.15 -11.26
CA PRO A 18 -6.63 15.99 -11.66
C PRO A 18 -7.13 17.28 -12.32
N LYS A 19 -7.88 17.14 -13.42
CA LYS A 19 -8.44 18.31 -14.14
C LYS A 19 -9.49 18.99 -13.27
N GLY A 20 -9.24 20.25 -12.88
CA GLY A 20 -10.28 21.09 -12.27
C GLY A 20 -9.88 21.97 -11.08
N LEU A 21 -8.65 21.98 -10.62
CA LEU A 21 -8.25 22.75 -9.43
C LEU A 21 -7.76 24.18 -9.80
N VAL A 22 -8.41 25.19 -9.22
CA VAL A 22 -8.09 26.62 -9.36
C VAL A 22 -6.81 26.97 -8.57
N LEU A 23 -6.00 27.87 -9.13
CA LEU A 23 -4.69 28.28 -8.62
C LEU A 23 -4.76 29.03 -7.28
N LYS A 24 -4.28 28.44 -6.21
CA LYS A 24 -4.00 29.08 -4.92
C LYS A 24 -2.50 29.45 -4.79
N HIS A 25 -2.13 30.23 -3.75
CA HIS A 25 -0.77 30.75 -3.52
C HIS A 25 0.32 29.67 -3.50
N SER A 26 1.57 30.01 -3.78
CA SER A 26 2.68 29.08 -3.99
C SER A 26 2.95 28.10 -2.85
N LYS A 27 2.77 28.51 -1.60
CA LYS A 27 2.93 27.65 -0.41
C LYS A 27 1.80 26.62 -0.29
N GLU A 28 0.54 27.01 -0.54
CA GLU A 28 -0.61 26.09 -0.54
C GLU A 28 -0.47 25.04 -1.64
N LYS A 29 0.03 25.41 -2.82
CA LYS A 29 0.36 24.48 -3.91
C LYS A 29 1.42 23.45 -3.52
N GLN A 30 2.41 23.86 -2.75
CA GLN A 30 3.48 22.99 -2.26
C GLN A 30 2.92 21.96 -1.28
N MET A 31 2.06 22.38 -0.35
CA MET A 31 1.39 21.49 0.63
C MET A 31 0.45 20.51 -0.06
N GLU A 32 -0.43 20.96 -0.96
CA GLU A 32 -1.33 20.08 -1.72
C GLU A 32 -0.55 19.00 -2.50
N LYS A 33 0.62 19.35 -3.01
CA LYS A 33 1.46 18.43 -3.76
C LYS A 33 2.15 17.39 -2.88
N GLU A 34 2.60 17.80 -1.70
CA GLU A 34 3.19 16.90 -0.71
C GLU A 34 2.14 15.90 -0.19
N GLU A 35 0.94 16.38 0.10
CA GLU A 35 -0.19 15.54 0.51
C GLU A 35 -0.53 14.50 -0.58
N LEU A 36 -0.59 14.92 -1.84
CA LEU A 36 -0.84 14.02 -2.96
C LEU A 36 0.27 12.97 -3.12
N LEU A 37 1.52 13.36 -2.90
CA LEU A 37 2.66 12.45 -2.93
C LEU A 37 2.56 11.38 -1.82
N GLN A 38 2.12 11.77 -0.62
CA GLN A 38 1.88 10.83 0.47
C GLN A 38 0.76 9.82 0.13
N VAL A 39 -0.33 10.29 -0.50
CA VAL A 39 -1.41 9.42 -0.97
C VAL A 39 -0.90 8.41 -2.02
N TYR A 40 -0.06 8.85 -2.96
CA TYR A 40 0.54 7.97 -3.97
C TYR A 40 1.46 6.93 -3.35
N ARG A 41 2.34 7.32 -2.43
CA ARG A 41 3.24 6.42 -1.70
C ARG A 41 2.48 5.38 -0.90
N HIS A 42 1.44 5.83 -0.18
CA HIS A 42 0.58 4.93 0.59
C HIS A 42 -0.15 3.93 -0.33
N SER A 43 -0.66 4.40 -1.46
CA SER A 43 -1.30 3.52 -2.43
C SER A 43 -0.31 2.55 -3.08
N LEU A 44 0.93 2.98 -3.35
CA LEU A 44 1.99 2.09 -3.82
C LEU A 44 2.34 0.99 -2.81
N ALA A 45 2.28 1.27 -1.50
CA ALA A 45 2.48 0.25 -0.47
C ALA A 45 1.43 -0.87 -0.58
N HIS A 46 0.15 -0.53 -0.80
CA HIS A 46 -0.89 -1.54 -1.04
C HIS A 46 -0.68 -2.31 -2.35
N ILE A 47 -0.24 -1.65 -3.43
CA ILE A 47 0.11 -2.33 -4.68
C ILE A 47 1.29 -3.29 -4.47
N LEU A 48 2.30 -2.90 -3.70
CA LEU A 48 3.42 -3.77 -3.34
C LEU A 48 2.93 -5.00 -2.57
N ALA A 49 2.09 -4.81 -1.55
CA ALA A 49 1.55 -5.91 -0.76
C ALA A 49 0.74 -6.88 -1.62
N LYS A 50 -0.17 -6.35 -2.45
CA LYS A 50 -0.95 -7.16 -3.39
C LYS A 50 -0.05 -7.93 -4.36
N ALA A 51 1.00 -7.30 -4.90
CA ALA A 51 1.94 -7.96 -5.82
C ALA A 51 2.68 -9.11 -5.14
N VAL A 52 3.15 -8.93 -3.92
CA VAL A 52 3.81 -9.98 -3.14
C VAL A 52 2.84 -11.14 -2.87
N ILE A 53 1.60 -10.86 -2.48
CA ILE A 53 0.58 -11.89 -2.25
C ILE A 53 0.25 -12.65 -3.54
N GLU A 54 0.14 -11.97 -4.68
CA GLU A 54 -0.12 -12.64 -5.97
C GLU A 54 1.03 -13.53 -6.44
N ILE A 55 2.29 -13.20 -6.09
CA ILE A 55 3.46 -13.99 -6.47
C ILE A 55 3.68 -15.16 -5.51
N TYR A 56 3.58 -14.92 -4.20
CA TYR A 56 3.99 -15.90 -3.19
C TYR A 56 2.82 -16.68 -2.58
N GLY A 57 1.58 -16.26 -2.84
CA GLY A 57 0.36 -16.96 -2.43
C GLY A 57 -0.36 -16.29 -1.25
N LYS A 58 -1.59 -16.75 -1.02
CA LYS A 58 -2.49 -16.21 0.02
C LYS A 58 -2.04 -16.46 1.45
N GLU A 59 -1.08 -17.36 1.64
CA GLU A 59 -0.48 -17.68 2.95
C GLU A 59 0.50 -16.59 3.43
N VAL A 60 0.88 -15.65 2.56
CA VAL A 60 1.67 -14.48 2.94
C VAL A 60 0.96 -13.72 4.05
N GLN A 61 1.65 -13.59 5.18
CA GLN A 61 1.20 -12.71 6.25
C GLN A 61 1.76 -11.31 6.01
N TYR A 62 0.94 -10.30 6.17
CA TYR A 62 1.35 -8.91 5.93
C TYR A 62 1.01 -8.02 7.13
N GLY A 63 2.00 -7.21 7.50
CA GLY A 63 1.95 -6.30 8.65
C GLY A 63 1.41 -4.92 8.27
N ILE A 64 2.29 -3.93 8.32
CA ILE A 64 1.99 -2.54 8.02
C ILE A 64 2.82 -2.04 6.83
N GLY A 65 2.27 -1.06 6.12
CA GLY A 65 2.87 -0.47 4.91
C GLY A 65 2.77 1.05 4.90
N PRO A 66 3.45 1.76 5.81
CA PRO A 66 3.40 3.22 5.79
C PRO A 66 4.22 3.81 4.65
N GLN A 67 3.86 5.04 4.27
CA GLN A 67 4.70 5.89 3.45
C GLN A 67 5.90 6.40 4.27
N ILE A 68 7.01 6.62 3.59
CA ILE A 68 8.22 7.25 4.11
C ILE A 68 8.62 8.44 3.23
N GLU A 69 9.68 9.17 3.61
CA GLU A 69 10.09 10.41 2.93
C GLU A 69 10.31 10.23 1.42
N ASP A 70 10.89 9.11 1.00
CA ASP A 70 11.24 8.83 -0.40
C ASP A 70 10.54 7.59 -0.98
N GLY A 71 9.40 7.17 -0.41
CA GLY A 71 8.70 5.99 -0.89
C GLY A 71 7.75 5.37 0.11
N CYS A 72 7.74 4.06 0.14
CA CYS A 72 6.97 3.26 1.09
C CYS A 72 7.71 1.97 1.43
N TYR A 73 7.29 1.32 2.50
CA TYR A 73 7.68 -0.07 2.73
C TYR A 73 6.47 -0.93 3.10
N TYR A 74 6.68 -2.23 3.14
CA TYR A 74 5.69 -3.16 3.64
C TYR A 74 6.38 -4.36 4.31
N ASP A 75 5.83 -4.80 5.44
CA ASP A 75 6.36 -5.91 6.22
C ASP A 75 5.58 -7.21 5.90
N PHE A 76 6.32 -8.30 5.66
CA PHE A 76 5.77 -9.59 5.28
C PHE A 76 6.37 -10.73 6.08
N VAL A 77 5.60 -11.80 6.28
CA VAL A 77 6.12 -13.14 6.52
C VAL A 77 5.68 -14.02 5.35
N LEU A 78 6.66 -14.55 4.65
CA LEU A 78 6.43 -15.43 3.52
C LEU A 78 6.16 -16.88 3.98
N PRO A 79 5.49 -17.68 3.16
CA PRO A 79 5.34 -19.12 3.41
C PRO A 79 6.69 -19.81 3.61
N GLU A 80 6.70 -20.93 4.33
CA GLU A 80 7.92 -21.67 4.63
C GLU A 80 8.71 -22.01 3.35
N GLY A 81 10.02 -21.84 3.41
CA GLY A 81 10.93 -22.06 2.28
C GLY A 81 10.90 -20.99 1.18
N LYS A 82 10.14 -19.89 1.37
CA LYS A 82 10.14 -18.74 0.46
C LYS A 82 10.95 -17.60 1.03
N SER A 83 11.61 -16.85 0.14
CA SER A 83 12.34 -15.63 0.46
C SER A 83 12.20 -14.64 -0.68
N ILE A 84 12.51 -13.38 -0.42
CA ILE A 84 12.65 -12.34 -1.46
C ILE A 84 14.10 -11.91 -1.48
N GLY A 85 14.75 -12.13 -2.61
CA GLY A 85 16.09 -11.66 -2.92
C GLY A 85 16.07 -10.54 -3.95
N GLU A 86 17.23 -9.96 -4.26
CA GLU A 86 17.33 -8.91 -5.28
C GLU A 86 16.91 -9.40 -6.67
N GLU A 87 17.07 -10.69 -6.94
CA GLU A 87 16.65 -11.36 -8.18
C GLU A 87 15.13 -11.31 -8.40
N ASP A 88 14.35 -11.18 -7.31
CA ASP A 88 12.88 -11.14 -7.35
C ASP A 88 12.33 -9.72 -7.59
N PHE A 89 13.13 -8.68 -7.33
CA PHE A 89 12.66 -7.29 -7.37
C PHE A 89 12.00 -6.94 -8.70
N LYS A 90 12.60 -7.37 -9.81
CA LYS A 90 12.06 -7.11 -11.15
C LYS A 90 10.73 -7.80 -11.40
N ALA A 91 10.55 -9.00 -10.86
CA ALA A 91 9.30 -9.74 -10.97
C ALA A 91 8.19 -9.04 -10.16
N ILE A 92 8.51 -8.61 -8.94
CA ILE A 92 7.56 -7.87 -8.09
C ILE A 92 7.19 -6.52 -8.73
N GLU A 93 8.14 -5.75 -9.22
CA GLU A 93 7.88 -4.49 -9.94
C GLU A 93 7.00 -4.67 -11.18
N ASN A 94 7.24 -5.74 -11.95
CA ASN A 94 6.42 -6.05 -13.11
C ASN A 94 5.00 -6.41 -12.70
N LYS A 95 4.83 -7.17 -11.61
CA LYS A 95 3.53 -7.51 -11.04
C LYS A 95 2.80 -6.25 -10.54
N MET A 96 3.50 -5.35 -9.86
CA MET A 96 2.94 -4.05 -9.47
C MET A 96 2.43 -3.26 -10.69
N ARG A 97 3.22 -3.19 -11.78
CA ARG A 97 2.79 -2.53 -13.02
C ARG A 97 1.57 -3.21 -13.66
N GLU A 98 1.49 -4.54 -13.59
CA GLU A 98 0.34 -5.30 -14.07
C GLU A 98 -0.93 -4.93 -13.28
N ILE A 99 -0.85 -4.91 -11.95
CA ILE A 99 -1.96 -4.55 -11.07
C ILE A 99 -2.42 -3.10 -11.33
N ILE A 100 -1.49 -2.16 -11.46
CA ILE A 100 -1.80 -0.76 -11.76
C ILE A 100 -2.58 -0.64 -13.08
N LYS A 101 -2.21 -1.41 -14.11
CA LYS A 101 -2.88 -1.41 -15.41
C LYS A 101 -4.30 -2.00 -15.39
N ARG A 102 -4.66 -2.78 -14.37
CA ARG A 102 -6.01 -3.34 -14.22
C ARG A 102 -7.07 -2.28 -13.92
N ARG A 103 -6.67 -1.07 -13.48
CA ARG A 103 -7.58 0.03 -13.13
C ARG A 103 -8.53 -0.33 -12.00
N GLU A 104 -8.03 -1.04 -11.01
CA GLU A 104 -8.82 -1.48 -9.87
C GLU A 104 -9.22 -0.31 -8.98
N PRO A 105 -10.48 -0.24 -8.53
CA PRO A 105 -10.93 0.79 -7.61
C PRO A 105 -10.41 0.56 -6.20
N TRP A 106 -10.21 1.65 -5.44
CA TRP A 106 -10.05 1.60 -4.00
C TRP A 106 -11.40 1.86 -3.33
N THR A 107 -11.83 0.95 -2.49
CA THR A 107 -13.11 1.07 -1.77
C THR A 107 -12.89 1.05 -0.27
N ARG A 108 -13.20 2.16 0.40
CA ARG A 108 -13.17 2.26 1.86
C ARG A 108 -14.47 1.73 2.44
N LYS A 109 -14.36 0.91 3.49
CA LYS A 109 -15.50 0.48 4.30
C LYS A 109 -15.20 0.71 5.77
N GLU A 110 -16.21 1.10 6.52
CA GLU A 110 -16.19 1.11 7.98
C GLU A 110 -16.83 -0.18 8.47
N VAL A 111 -16.17 -0.82 9.43
CA VAL A 111 -16.57 -2.13 9.95
C VAL A 111 -16.43 -2.15 11.46
N SER A 112 -17.20 -3.01 12.11
CA SER A 112 -17.04 -3.32 13.52
C SER A 112 -15.77 -4.14 13.77
N LYS A 113 -15.31 -4.17 15.02
CA LYS A 113 -14.17 -5.00 15.43
C LYS A 113 -14.39 -6.49 15.11
N ALA A 114 -15.62 -6.99 15.29
CA ALA A 114 -15.97 -8.37 14.97
C ALA A 114 -15.89 -8.65 13.47
N GLU A 115 -16.41 -7.75 12.63
CA GLU A 115 -16.32 -7.86 11.18
C GLU A 115 -14.86 -7.77 10.71
N ALA A 116 -14.06 -6.86 11.28
CA ALA A 116 -12.64 -6.76 10.98
C ALA A 116 -11.91 -8.06 11.31
N LYS A 117 -12.16 -8.69 12.47
CA LYS A 117 -11.58 -9.98 12.83
C LYS A 117 -11.97 -11.09 11.84
N GLU A 118 -13.20 -11.11 11.34
CA GLU A 118 -13.61 -12.10 10.34
C GLU A 118 -12.93 -11.86 8.98
N ILE A 119 -12.82 -10.59 8.54
CA ILE A 119 -12.11 -10.23 7.31
C ILE A 119 -10.65 -10.69 7.35
N PHE A 120 -9.99 -10.48 8.48
CA PHE A 120 -8.56 -10.77 8.65
C PHE A 120 -8.26 -12.06 9.43
N LYS A 121 -9.20 -13.00 9.52
CA LYS A 121 -9.06 -14.23 10.33
C LYS A 121 -7.81 -15.05 10.03
N ASP A 122 -7.32 -15.00 8.78
CA ASP A 122 -6.13 -15.70 8.33
C ASP A 122 -4.86 -14.82 8.35
N GLN A 123 -4.93 -13.59 8.89
CA GLN A 123 -3.86 -12.60 8.93
C GLN A 123 -3.47 -12.25 10.37
N LYS A 124 -2.50 -13.00 10.90
CA LYS A 124 -2.08 -12.90 12.31
C LYS A 124 -1.77 -11.46 12.74
N PHE A 125 -0.96 -10.74 11.99
CA PHE A 125 -0.56 -9.36 12.34
C PHE A 125 -1.73 -8.39 12.31
N LYS A 126 -2.68 -8.58 11.38
CA LYS A 126 -3.89 -7.75 11.34
C LYS A 126 -4.79 -8.02 12.54
N LEU A 127 -4.90 -9.29 12.97
CA LEU A 127 -5.64 -9.64 14.18
C LEU A 127 -5.03 -9.02 15.43
N GLU A 128 -3.69 -9.05 15.57
CA GLU A 128 -3.00 -8.38 16.68
C GLU A 128 -3.28 -6.88 16.70
N LEU A 129 -3.14 -6.18 15.55
CA LEU A 129 -3.46 -4.76 15.45
C LEU A 129 -4.92 -4.44 15.79
N ILE A 130 -5.87 -5.27 15.34
CA ILE A 130 -7.29 -5.09 15.62
C ILE A 130 -7.57 -5.30 17.11
N GLU A 131 -6.90 -6.25 17.75
CA GLU A 131 -7.08 -6.52 19.18
C GLU A 131 -6.69 -5.32 20.05
N ASP A 132 -5.61 -4.64 19.68
CA ASP A 132 -5.08 -3.46 20.39
C ASP A 132 -5.96 -2.21 20.21
N LEU A 133 -6.89 -2.20 19.25
CA LEU A 133 -7.79 -1.08 19.06
C LEU A 133 -8.87 -1.04 20.15
N PRO A 134 -9.24 0.17 20.65
CA PRO A 134 -10.36 0.33 21.57
C PRO A 134 -11.68 -0.19 20.98
N GLU A 135 -12.56 -0.77 21.82
CA GLU A 135 -13.86 -1.32 21.38
C GLU A 135 -14.79 -0.29 20.72
N TYR A 136 -14.62 0.98 21.06
CA TYR A 136 -15.43 2.09 20.52
C TYR A 136 -14.82 2.71 19.24
N GLU A 137 -13.66 2.24 18.79
CA GLU A 137 -13.01 2.80 17.59
C GLU A 137 -13.69 2.27 16.33
N THR A 138 -14.02 3.19 15.42
CA THR A 138 -14.46 2.82 14.08
C THR A 138 -13.28 2.35 13.26
N ILE A 139 -13.31 1.08 12.86
CA ILE A 139 -12.27 0.46 12.06
C ILE A 139 -12.57 0.68 10.59
N SER A 140 -11.59 1.14 9.83
CA SER A 140 -11.71 1.23 8.39
C SER A 140 -10.80 0.22 7.70
N VAL A 141 -11.33 -0.35 6.61
CA VAL A 141 -10.60 -1.24 5.71
C VAL A 141 -10.68 -0.69 4.29
N TYR A 142 -9.62 -0.90 3.52
CA TYR A 142 -9.56 -0.53 2.11
C TYR A 142 -9.40 -1.77 1.25
N TYR A 143 -10.29 -1.92 0.29
CA TYR A 143 -10.20 -2.91 -0.77
C TYR A 143 -9.50 -2.30 -1.98
N THR A 144 -8.59 -3.06 -2.60
CA THR A 144 -7.99 -2.75 -3.89
C THR A 144 -8.41 -3.83 -4.88
N GLY A 145 -9.40 -3.50 -5.71
CA GLY A 145 -10.13 -4.52 -6.46
C GLY A 145 -10.96 -5.41 -5.54
N ASP A 146 -11.17 -6.67 -5.95
CA ASP A 146 -12.03 -7.62 -5.25
C ASP A 146 -11.25 -8.60 -4.35
N ASP A 147 -9.94 -8.68 -4.48
CA ASP A 147 -9.11 -9.77 -3.95
C ASP A 147 -8.01 -9.33 -2.96
N TYR A 148 -7.87 -8.04 -2.70
CA TYR A 148 -6.98 -7.52 -1.68
C TYR A 148 -7.69 -6.55 -0.75
N VAL A 149 -7.49 -6.73 0.55
CA VAL A 149 -8.03 -5.86 1.60
C VAL A 149 -6.95 -5.54 2.63
N ASP A 150 -6.93 -4.31 3.13
CA ASP A 150 -6.03 -3.90 4.19
C ASP A 150 -6.74 -3.14 5.31
N LEU A 151 -6.22 -3.28 6.53
CA LEU A 151 -6.58 -2.48 7.69
C LEU A 151 -5.91 -1.11 7.56
N CYS A 152 -6.67 -0.10 7.14
CA CYS A 152 -6.10 1.18 6.75
C CYS A 152 -7.07 2.33 6.94
N ARG A 153 -6.53 3.50 7.34
CA ARG A 153 -7.32 4.74 7.48
C ARG A 153 -7.36 5.57 6.19
N GLY A 154 -6.49 5.26 5.24
CA GLY A 154 -6.32 6.06 4.02
C GLY A 154 -5.59 7.39 4.27
N PRO A 155 -5.70 8.36 3.37
CA PRO A 155 -6.38 8.25 2.08
C PRO A 155 -5.59 7.47 1.03
N HIS A 156 -6.30 7.05 -0.02
CA HIS A 156 -5.74 6.42 -1.22
C HIS A 156 -6.20 7.12 -2.49
N VAL A 157 -5.59 6.77 -3.62
CA VAL A 157 -6.09 7.12 -4.95
C VAL A 157 -7.48 6.49 -5.18
N GLU A 158 -8.28 7.03 -6.11
CA GLU A 158 -9.60 6.46 -6.41
C GLU A 158 -9.50 5.13 -7.16
N ASN A 159 -8.49 5.00 -8.03
CA ASN A 159 -8.21 3.75 -8.74
C ASN A 159 -6.71 3.62 -9.07
N SER A 160 -6.27 2.39 -9.33
CA SER A 160 -4.86 2.09 -9.56
C SER A 160 -4.26 2.80 -10.80
N GLN A 161 -5.08 3.21 -11.77
CA GLN A 161 -4.61 3.91 -12.97
C GLN A 161 -3.91 5.24 -12.65
N GLU A 162 -4.26 5.90 -11.56
CA GLU A 162 -3.62 7.15 -11.15
C GLU A 162 -2.13 6.98 -10.84
N LEU A 163 -1.71 5.74 -10.50
CA LEU A 163 -0.32 5.39 -10.25
C LEU A 163 0.48 5.06 -11.53
N MET A 164 -0.13 5.12 -12.72
CA MET A 164 0.56 4.74 -13.98
C MET A 164 1.77 5.62 -14.29
N SER A 165 1.76 6.87 -13.88
CA SER A 165 2.89 7.80 -14.04
C SER A 165 3.92 7.70 -12.91
N ALA A 166 3.65 6.91 -11.87
CA ALA A 166 4.57 6.75 -10.76
C ALA A 166 5.80 5.95 -11.19
N ALA A 167 6.97 6.57 -11.09
CA ALA A 167 8.25 5.88 -11.23
C ALA A 167 8.67 5.37 -9.85
N TYR A 168 8.71 4.05 -9.67
CA TYR A 168 9.11 3.39 -8.44
C TYR A 168 10.07 2.25 -8.72
N GLN A 169 10.86 1.90 -7.73
CA GLN A 169 11.80 0.79 -7.77
C GLN A 169 11.86 0.14 -6.38
N ILE A 170 11.92 -1.18 -6.31
CA ILE A 170 12.24 -1.86 -5.05
C ILE A 170 13.71 -1.61 -4.78
N HIS A 171 13.99 -1.06 -3.61
CA HIS A 171 15.35 -0.68 -3.20
C HIS A 171 16.02 -1.80 -2.39
N SER A 172 15.29 -2.37 -1.46
CA SER A 172 15.81 -3.42 -0.58
C SER A 172 14.69 -4.26 0.01
N CYS A 173 15.02 -5.49 0.32
CA CYS A 173 14.26 -6.33 1.24
C CYS A 173 15.22 -6.85 2.31
N SER A 174 14.90 -6.64 3.56
CA SER A 174 15.76 -6.99 4.70
C SER A 174 14.95 -7.64 5.82
N ALA A 175 15.62 -8.33 6.72
CA ALA A 175 14.97 -8.83 7.92
C ALA A 175 14.34 -7.68 8.71
N ALA A 176 13.12 -7.90 9.18
CA ALA A 176 12.38 -6.99 10.05
C ALA A 176 11.94 -7.73 11.31
N TYR A 177 11.61 -6.98 12.34
CA TYR A 177 11.06 -7.52 13.59
C TYR A 177 9.71 -6.85 13.84
N TRP A 178 8.74 -7.68 14.22
CA TRP A 178 7.41 -7.25 14.63
C TRP A 178 7.35 -7.00 16.13
#